data_0203f483967b16b45bc99aaa2a1266ac
#
_entry.id   0203f483967b16b45bc99aaa2a1266ac
#
_cell.length_a   1.000
_cell.length_b   1.000
_cell.length_c   1.000
_cell.angle_alpha   90.00
_cell.angle_beta   90.00
_cell.angle_gamma   90.00
#
_symmetry.space_group_name_H-M   'P 1'
#
loop_
_entity.id
_entity.type
_entity.pdbx_description
1 polymer ?
#
loop_
_entity_poly.entity_id
_entity_poly.type
_entity_poly.pdbx_seq_one_letter_code
_entity_poly.pdbx_strand_id
1 'polypeptide(L)'
;FFSDSLLSATNVFREYSYLVKKVVFNVQILPTSKILSNLYTHLFFILIGFVITTANGYYPSLYSLQLIYYLACLLVFLTAITWITASTQPFLPDIMQFINIIMQTVMWTLPILWQPTGMIATILKINPLYYIVQGYRESYLGGAWFWEHWQYSLYFWGVTIVLLLIGSTVFRRLKPHFSD
;
A
#
# COMPACT_ATOMS: atom_id res chain seq x y z
N PHE A 1 2.25 1.96 7.94
CA PHE A 1 0.98 2.31 7.29
C PHE A 1 0.49 1.22 6.35
N PHE A 2 1.36 0.76 5.41
CA PHE A 2 1.00 -0.27 4.43
C PHE A 2 0.58 -1.58 5.09
N SER A 3 1.37 -2.07 6.03
CA SER A 3 1.11 -3.31 6.77
C SER A 3 -0.20 -3.23 7.57
N ASP A 4 -0.36 -2.18 8.38
CA ASP A 4 -1.53 -2.02 9.23
C ASP A 4 -2.81 -1.85 8.41
N SER A 5 -2.74 -1.08 7.32
CA SER A 5 -3.88 -0.89 6.42
C SER A 5 -4.23 -2.16 5.67
N LEU A 6 -3.25 -2.92 5.20
CA LEU A 6 -3.48 -4.19 4.52
C LEU A 6 -4.14 -5.21 5.46
N LEU A 7 -3.63 -5.35 6.68
CA LEU A 7 -4.18 -6.29 7.67
C LEU A 7 -5.59 -5.90 8.12
N SER A 8 -5.80 -4.64 8.48
CA SER A 8 -7.11 -4.16 8.94
C SER A 8 -8.16 -4.21 7.83
N ALA A 9 -7.79 -3.82 6.60
CA ALA A 9 -8.70 -3.88 5.45
C ALA A 9 -8.98 -5.32 5.00
N THR A 10 -8.02 -6.24 5.13
CA THR A 10 -8.24 -7.67 4.85
C THR A 10 -9.25 -8.28 5.80
N ASN A 11 -9.19 -7.94 7.09
CA ASN A 11 -10.09 -8.51 8.12
C ASN A 11 -11.48 -7.86 8.17
N VAL A 12 -11.72 -6.83 7.36
CA VAL A 12 -12.89 -5.97 7.49
C VAL A 12 -14.24 -6.69 7.33
N PHE A 13 -14.34 -7.67 6.43
CA PHE A 13 -15.59 -8.40 6.21
C PHE A 13 -15.95 -9.33 7.37
N ARG A 14 -14.96 -9.85 8.07
CA ARG A 14 -15.16 -10.62 9.29
C ARG A 14 -15.55 -9.71 10.45
N GLU A 15 -14.86 -8.59 10.61
CA GLU A 15 -15.12 -7.60 11.67
C GLU A 15 -16.54 -7.01 11.57
N TYR A 16 -16.98 -6.70 10.36
CA TYR A 16 -18.30 -6.11 10.08
C TYR A 16 -19.27 -7.10 9.42
N SER A 17 -19.22 -8.37 9.80
CA SER A 17 -20.06 -9.43 9.23
C SER A 17 -21.55 -9.12 9.29
N TYR A 18 -22.01 -8.39 10.32
CA TYR A 18 -23.41 -7.95 10.44
C TYR A 18 -23.82 -6.93 9.36
N LEU A 19 -22.90 -6.11 8.84
CA LEU A 19 -23.16 -5.19 7.73
C LEU A 19 -23.13 -5.92 6.39
N VAL A 20 -22.23 -6.88 6.24
CA VAL A 20 -22.08 -7.68 5.02
C VAL A 20 -23.35 -8.48 4.73
N LYS A 21 -24.05 -8.93 5.78
CA LYS A 21 -25.34 -9.66 5.67
C LYS A 21 -26.54 -8.77 5.34
N LYS A 22 -26.42 -7.45 5.38
CA LYS A 22 -27.51 -6.53 5.02
C LYS A 22 -27.54 -6.27 3.52
N VAL A 23 -28.63 -6.63 2.86
CA VAL A 23 -28.81 -6.56 1.40
C VAL A 23 -28.60 -5.17 0.80
N VAL A 24 -28.83 -4.10 1.57
CA VAL A 24 -28.74 -2.70 1.07
C VAL A 24 -27.37 -2.09 1.21
N PHE A 25 -26.42 -2.77 1.88
CA PHE A 25 -25.11 -2.17 2.17
C PHE A 25 -24.09 -2.45 1.04
N ASN A 26 -23.40 -1.38 0.60
CA ASN A 26 -22.33 -1.53 -0.38
C ASN A 26 -21.03 -1.96 0.30
N VAL A 27 -20.82 -3.27 0.39
CA VAL A 27 -19.65 -3.88 1.06
C VAL A 27 -18.29 -3.47 0.48
N GLN A 28 -18.26 -2.93 -0.76
CA GLN A 28 -17.01 -2.47 -1.40
C GLN A 28 -16.36 -1.30 -0.67
N ILE A 29 -17.14 -0.52 0.08
CA ILE A 29 -16.66 0.66 0.80
C ILE A 29 -15.83 0.26 2.03
N LEU A 30 -16.09 -0.92 2.63
CA LEU A 30 -15.47 -1.34 3.89
C LEU A 30 -13.93 -1.41 3.82
N PRO A 31 -13.29 -2.08 2.86
CA PRO A 31 -11.83 -2.10 2.78
C PRO A 31 -11.23 -0.70 2.59
N THR A 32 -11.84 0.11 1.72
CA THR A 32 -11.38 1.47 1.45
C THR A 32 -11.52 2.37 2.67
N SER A 33 -12.60 2.24 3.45
CA SER A 33 -12.78 3.02 4.68
C SER A 33 -11.71 2.73 5.73
N LYS A 34 -11.28 1.47 5.86
CA LYS A 34 -10.17 1.10 6.77
C LYS A 34 -8.84 1.72 6.33
N ILE A 35 -8.55 1.71 5.03
CA ILE A 35 -7.35 2.36 4.47
C ILE A 35 -7.37 3.87 4.78
N LEU A 36 -8.50 4.54 4.54
CA LEU A 36 -8.66 5.96 4.82
C LEU A 36 -8.57 6.28 6.32
N SER A 37 -9.08 5.40 7.18
CA SER A 37 -8.93 5.56 8.63
C SER A 37 -7.46 5.55 9.05
N ASN A 38 -6.67 4.63 8.53
CA ASN A 38 -5.24 4.56 8.84
C ASN A 38 -4.43 5.69 8.20
N LEU A 39 -4.97 6.33 7.16
CA LEU A 39 -4.31 7.45 6.48
C LEU A 39 -4.06 8.64 7.43
N TYR A 40 -4.94 8.90 8.40
CA TYR A 40 -4.73 9.97 9.39
C TYR A 40 -3.43 9.79 10.16
N THR A 41 -3.20 8.57 10.65
CA THR A 41 -1.95 8.23 11.34
C THR A 41 -0.75 8.38 10.42
N HIS A 42 -0.88 7.97 9.16
CA HIS A 42 0.20 8.11 8.18
C HIS A 42 0.54 9.58 7.87
N LEU A 43 -0.46 10.44 7.71
CA LEU A 43 -0.25 11.87 7.51
C LEU A 43 0.47 12.51 8.72
N PHE A 44 0.14 12.10 9.93
CA PHE A 44 0.86 12.52 11.12
C PHE A 44 2.34 12.12 11.09
N PHE A 45 2.65 10.88 10.70
CA PHE A 45 4.05 10.43 10.55
C PHE A 45 4.78 11.11 9.39
N ILE A 46 4.08 11.48 8.30
CA ILE A 46 4.65 12.32 7.24
C ILE A 46 5.11 13.67 7.81
N LEU A 47 4.30 14.32 8.64
CA LEU A 47 4.66 15.57 9.29
C LEU A 47 5.87 15.41 10.22
N ILE A 48 5.89 14.35 11.02
CA ILE A 48 7.06 14.03 11.85
C ILE A 48 8.31 13.84 10.98
N GLY A 49 8.19 13.17 9.84
CA GLY A 49 9.28 13.00 8.87
C GLY A 49 9.86 14.35 8.43
N PHE A 50 9.02 15.34 8.11
CA PHE A 50 9.46 16.68 7.77
C PHE A 50 10.17 17.39 8.94
N VAL A 51 9.67 17.24 10.16
CA VAL A 51 10.32 17.81 11.35
C VAL A 51 11.72 17.22 11.53
N ILE A 52 11.84 15.89 11.41
CA ILE A 52 13.13 15.21 11.59
C ILE A 52 14.12 15.60 10.47
N THR A 53 13.70 15.61 9.22
CA THR A 53 14.57 15.97 8.09
C THR A 53 15.03 17.42 8.18
N THR A 54 14.13 18.33 8.54
CA THR A 54 14.47 19.75 8.73
C THR A 54 15.47 19.95 9.89
N ALA A 55 15.28 19.25 11.00
CA ALA A 55 16.21 19.25 12.13
C ALA A 55 17.62 18.75 11.76
N ASN A 56 17.73 17.88 10.75
CA ASN A 56 19.00 17.39 10.20
C ASN A 56 19.54 18.23 9.02
N GLY A 57 18.97 19.40 8.76
CA GLY A 57 19.44 20.33 7.72
C GLY A 57 18.85 20.11 6.33
N TYR A 58 17.92 19.14 6.17
CA TYR A 58 17.19 18.93 4.91
C TYR A 58 15.86 19.68 4.92
N TYR A 59 15.84 20.86 4.33
CA TYR A 59 14.66 21.70 4.29
C TYR A 59 13.67 21.25 3.21
N PRO A 60 12.35 21.39 3.45
CA PRO A 60 11.35 21.12 2.44
C PRO A 60 11.65 21.89 1.13
N SER A 61 11.62 21.19 0.02
CA SER A 61 11.90 21.72 -1.31
C SER A 61 10.75 21.44 -2.26
N LEU A 62 10.84 21.88 -3.49
CA LEU A 62 9.84 21.53 -4.51
C LEU A 62 9.68 20.02 -4.70
N TYR A 63 10.74 19.25 -4.46
CA TYR A 63 10.68 17.78 -4.46
C TYR A 63 9.70 17.21 -3.43
N SER A 64 9.43 17.94 -2.34
CA SER A 64 8.47 17.49 -1.33
C SER A 64 7.03 17.40 -1.87
N LEU A 65 6.69 18.12 -2.94
CA LEU A 65 5.37 18.07 -3.55
C LEU A 65 5.08 16.71 -4.20
N GLN A 66 6.10 15.99 -4.66
CA GLN A 66 5.92 14.66 -5.25
C GLN A 66 5.49 13.60 -4.23
N LEU A 67 5.58 13.90 -2.93
CA LEU A 67 5.07 13.04 -1.86
C LEU A 67 3.56 12.80 -2.01
N ILE A 68 2.81 13.80 -2.51
CA ILE A 68 1.36 13.65 -2.80
C ILE A 68 1.15 12.60 -3.89
N TYR A 69 1.98 12.61 -4.93
CA TYR A 69 1.92 11.61 -6.00
C TYR A 69 2.23 10.21 -5.46
N TYR A 70 3.31 10.04 -4.69
CA TYR A 70 3.67 8.73 -4.14
C TYR A 70 2.66 8.24 -3.09
N LEU A 71 2.03 9.15 -2.35
CA LEU A 71 0.92 8.81 -1.46
C LEU A 71 -0.28 8.28 -2.25
N ALA A 72 -0.64 8.92 -3.36
CA ALA A 72 -1.69 8.43 -4.25
C ALA A 72 -1.34 7.04 -4.83
N CYS A 73 -0.11 6.84 -5.29
CA CYS A 73 0.38 5.53 -5.74
C CYS A 73 0.22 4.47 -4.65
N LEU A 74 0.61 4.79 -3.43
CA LEU A 74 0.51 3.88 -2.28
C LEU A 74 -0.94 3.49 -1.98
N LEU A 75 -1.87 4.45 -1.99
CA LEU A 75 -3.29 4.22 -1.74
C LEU A 75 -3.92 3.34 -2.83
N VAL A 76 -3.62 3.61 -4.09
CA VAL A 76 -4.16 2.81 -5.21
C VAL A 76 -3.61 1.39 -5.18
N PHE A 77 -2.32 1.22 -4.96
CA PHE A 77 -1.68 -0.08 -4.85
C PHE A 77 -2.22 -0.90 -3.66
N LEU A 78 -2.38 -0.25 -2.51
CA LEU A 78 -2.95 -0.86 -1.31
C LEU A 78 -4.40 -1.31 -1.55
N THR A 79 -5.21 -0.46 -2.20
CA THR A 79 -6.60 -0.80 -2.58
C THR A 79 -6.65 -2.01 -3.51
N ALA A 80 -5.73 -2.10 -4.48
CA ALA A 80 -5.65 -3.21 -5.41
C ALA A 80 -5.42 -4.55 -4.68
N ILE A 81 -4.48 -4.58 -3.75
CA ILE A 81 -4.16 -5.79 -2.98
C ILE A 81 -5.30 -6.12 -2.00
N THR A 82 -5.85 -5.11 -1.32
CA THR A 82 -6.90 -5.34 -0.33
C THR A 82 -8.19 -5.87 -0.93
N TRP A 83 -8.51 -5.54 -2.16
CA TRP A 83 -9.68 -6.14 -2.85
C TRP A 83 -9.50 -7.64 -3.05
N ILE A 84 -8.29 -8.11 -3.30
CA ILE A 84 -8.00 -9.55 -3.40
C ILE A 84 -8.09 -10.19 -2.02
N THR A 85 -7.33 -9.65 -1.06
CA THR A 85 -7.15 -10.28 0.26
C THR A 85 -8.41 -10.24 1.11
N ALA A 86 -9.12 -9.10 1.13
CA ALA A 86 -10.37 -8.95 1.87
C ALA A 86 -11.47 -9.87 1.33
N SER A 87 -11.57 -10.00 0.00
CA SER A 87 -12.57 -10.89 -0.61
C SER A 87 -12.30 -12.36 -0.32
N THR A 88 -11.04 -12.74 -0.19
CA THR A 88 -10.62 -14.13 0.03
C THR A 88 -10.68 -14.52 1.51
N GLN A 89 -10.51 -13.56 2.42
CA GLN A 89 -10.39 -13.78 3.85
C GLN A 89 -11.57 -14.56 4.48
N PRO A 90 -12.85 -14.32 4.13
CA PRO A 90 -13.97 -15.09 4.71
C PRO A 90 -13.90 -16.59 4.39
N PHE A 91 -13.31 -16.95 3.26
CA PHE A 91 -13.18 -18.33 2.78
C PHE A 91 -11.85 -18.99 3.20
N LEU A 92 -10.82 -18.18 3.44
CA LEU A 92 -9.47 -18.62 3.80
C LEU A 92 -8.95 -17.79 4.98
N PRO A 93 -9.29 -18.17 6.24
CA PRO A 93 -8.87 -17.42 7.43
C PRO A 93 -7.36 -17.28 7.59
N ASP A 94 -6.60 -18.27 7.09
CA ASP A 94 -5.14 -18.32 7.20
C ASP A 94 -4.43 -17.24 6.38
N ILE A 95 -5.15 -16.56 5.46
CA ILE A 95 -4.59 -15.47 4.66
C ILE A 95 -4.02 -14.34 5.53
N MET A 96 -4.58 -14.13 6.72
CA MET A 96 -4.08 -13.13 7.68
C MET A 96 -2.67 -13.47 8.15
N GLN A 97 -2.43 -14.74 8.50
CA GLN A 97 -1.10 -15.17 8.92
C GLN A 97 -0.10 -15.11 7.76
N PHE A 98 -0.54 -15.51 6.57
CA PHE A 98 0.28 -15.42 5.36
C PHE A 98 0.70 -13.97 5.04
N ILE A 99 -0.23 -13.01 5.13
CA ILE A 99 0.07 -11.59 4.96
C ILE A 99 1.08 -11.11 6.01
N ASN A 100 0.94 -11.51 7.29
CA ASN A 100 1.89 -11.14 8.34
C ASN A 100 3.31 -11.61 8.01
N ILE A 101 3.48 -12.84 7.57
CA ILE A 101 4.78 -13.40 7.18
C ILE A 101 5.36 -12.62 5.99
N ILE A 102 4.54 -12.35 4.97
CA ILE A 102 4.97 -11.56 3.81
C ILE A 102 5.41 -10.15 4.26
N MET A 103 4.63 -9.48 5.12
CA MET A 103 4.96 -8.12 5.55
C MET A 103 6.27 -8.07 6.35
N GLN A 104 6.54 -9.05 7.19
CA GLN A 104 7.83 -9.17 7.86
C GLN A 104 8.99 -9.34 6.86
N THR A 105 8.82 -10.20 5.86
CA THR A 105 9.82 -10.39 4.81
C THR A 105 10.03 -9.12 3.98
N VAL A 106 8.93 -8.44 3.61
CA VAL A 106 8.97 -7.19 2.85
C VAL A 106 9.69 -6.10 3.61
N MET A 107 9.49 -5.97 4.93
CA MET A 107 10.20 -5.00 5.76
C MET A 107 11.73 -5.14 5.67
N TRP A 108 12.24 -6.37 5.65
CA TRP A 108 13.69 -6.63 5.55
C TRP A 108 14.23 -6.49 4.12
N THR A 109 13.40 -6.77 3.11
CA THR A 109 13.81 -6.68 1.70
C THR A 109 13.69 -5.28 1.13
N LEU A 110 12.92 -4.37 1.74
CA LEU A 110 12.88 -2.98 1.32
C LEU A 110 14.09 -2.18 1.84
N PRO A 111 14.63 -1.23 1.04
CA PRO A 111 15.76 -0.41 1.42
C PRO A 111 15.37 0.72 2.38
N ILE A 112 14.72 0.37 3.49
CA ILE A 112 14.29 1.33 4.52
C ILE A 112 15.45 1.61 5.48
N LEU A 113 16.03 0.53 6.05
CA LEU A 113 17.06 0.60 7.08
C LEU A 113 18.49 0.49 6.52
N TRP A 114 18.64 0.08 5.26
CA TRP A 114 19.90 -0.17 4.62
C TRP A 114 19.88 0.24 3.15
N GLN A 115 21.04 0.38 2.54
CA GLN A 115 21.15 0.70 1.11
C GLN A 115 21.71 -0.51 0.36
N PRO A 116 20.92 -1.18 -0.48
CA PRO A 116 21.38 -2.30 -1.27
C PRO A 116 22.34 -1.83 -2.37
N THR A 117 23.37 -2.64 -2.62
CA THR A 117 24.36 -2.39 -3.68
C THR A 117 24.43 -3.58 -4.64
N GLY A 118 24.92 -3.34 -5.85
CA GLY A 118 25.15 -4.38 -6.84
C GLY A 118 23.89 -5.15 -7.28
N MET A 119 24.04 -6.46 -7.43
CA MET A 119 22.98 -7.35 -7.90
C MET A 119 21.74 -7.35 -6.99
N ILE A 120 21.94 -7.24 -5.68
CA ILE A 120 20.85 -7.22 -4.70
C ILE A 120 19.92 -6.02 -4.95
N ALA A 121 20.48 -4.85 -5.22
CA ALA A 121 19.71 -3.66 -5.55
C ALA A 121 18.80 -3.88 -6.77
N THR A 122 19.28 -4.60 -7.78
CA THR A 122 18.50 -4.90 -8.99
C THR A 122 17.34 -5.84 -8.70
N ILE A 123 17.55 -6.87 -7.89
CA ILE A 123 16.51 -7.82 -7.50
C ILE A 123 15.42 -7.13 -6.67
N LEU A 124 15.79 -6.28 -5.74
CA LEU A 124 14.82 -5.59 -4.87
C LEU A 124 13.93 -4.59 -5.62
N LYS A 125 14.39 -4.06 -6.74
CA LYS A 125 13.60 -3.20 -7.64
C LYS A 125 12.41 -3.90 -8.29
N ILE A 126 12.35 -5.24 -8.27
CA ILE A 126 11.19 -6.02 -8.72
C ILE A 126 10.00 -5.82 -7.76
N ASN A 127 10.25 -5.50 -6.49
CA ASN A 127 9.17 -5.22 -5.56
C ASN A 127 8.56 -3.83 -5.84
N PRO A 128 7.25 -3.72 -6.18
CA PRO A 128 6.61 -2.43 -6.45
C PRO A 128 6.72 -1.43 -5.29
N LEU A 129 6.76 -1.92 -4.04
CA LEU A 129 6.93 -1.06 -2.86
C LEU A 129 8.30 -0.36 -2.83
N TYR A 130 9.31 -0.92 -3.50
CA TYR A 130 10.62 -0.25 -3.66
C TYR A 130 10.46 1.13 -4.31
N TYR A 131 9.65 1.23 -5.35
CA TYR A 131 9.38 2.49 -6.05
C TYR A 131 8.79 3.55 -5.12
N ILE A 132 7.84 3.15 -4.27
CA ILE A 132 7.19 4.06 -3.32
C ILE A 132 8.18 4.50 -2.22
N VAL A 133 8.93 3.55 -1.63
CA VAL A 133 9.92 3.86 -0.58
C VAL A 133 11.00 4.80 -1.11
N GLN A 134 11.51 4.56 -2.32
CA GLN A 134 12.50 5.43 -2.94
C GLN A 134 11.92 6.82 -3.22
N GLY A 135 10.69 6.88 -3.71
CA GLY A 135 9.99 8.15 -3.97
C GLY A 135 9.75 8.98 -2.70
N TYR A 136 9.38 8.33 -1.60
CA TYR A 136 9.29 9.02 -0.31
C TYR A 136 10.66 9.58 0.13
N ARG A 137 11.72 8.78 0.00
CA ARG A 137 13.08 9.23 0.32
C ARG A 137 13.49 10.46 -0.49
N GLU A 138 13.27 10.44 -1.80
CA GLU A 138 13.58 11.55 -2.69
C GLU A 138 12.70 12.79 -2.44
N SER A 139 11.48 12.57 -1.96
CA SER A 139 10.58 13.66 -1.56
C SER A 139 11.05 14.40 -0.31
N TYR A 140 11.70 13.70 0.63
CA TYR A 140 12.22 14.29 1.86
C TYR A 140 13.63 14.87 1.71
N LEU A 141 14.51 14.17 1.03
CA LEU A 141 15.92 14.51 0.98
C LEU A 141 16.32 15.34 -0.25
N GLY A 142 15.40 15.45 -1.21
CA GLY A 142 15.71 15.95 -2.53
C GLY A 142 16.38 14.88 -3.39
N GLY A 143 16.36 15.06 -4.70
CA GLY A 143 16.95 14.10 -5.63
C GLY A 143 16.32 14.21 -7.01
N ALA A 144 15.82 13.10 -7.53
CA ALA A 144 15.18 13.03 -8.83
C ALA A 144 13.67 13.26 -8.74
N TRP A 145 13.08 13.74 -9.82
CA TRP A 145 11.64 13.78 -9.98
C TRP A 145 11.08 12.42 -10.38
N PHE A 146 9.82 12.14 -10.06
CA PHE A 146 9.18 10.86 -10.38
C PHE A 146 9.17 10.52 -11.88
N TRP A 147 9.18 11.52 -12.78
CA TRP A 147 9.26 11.32 -14.23
C TRP A 147 10.67 10.96 -14.72
N GLU A 148 11.71 11.26 -13.97
CA GLU A 148 13.08 10.85 -14.32
C GLU A 148 13.25 9.34 -14.20
N HIS A 149 12.48 8.73 -13.30
CA HIS A 149 12.39 7.28 -13.11
C HIS A 149 11.22 6.63 -13.85
N TRP A 150 10.87 7.13 -15.06
CA TRP A 150 9.69 6.72 -15.80
C TRP A 150 9.57 5.20 -16.01
N GLN A 151 10.69 4.47 -16.15
CA GLN A 151 10.70 3.02 -16.32
C GLN A 151 10.14 2.30 -15.07
N TYR A 152 10.53 2.72 -13.88
CA TYR A 152 10.01 2.16 -12.62
C TYR A 152 8.57 2.59 -12.36
N SER A 153 8.23 3.81 -12.76
CA SER A 153 6.86 4.31 -12.70
C SER A 153 5.93 3.48 -13.57
N LEU A 154 6.34 3.18 -14.80
CA LEU A 154 5.57 2.38 -15.75
C LEU A 154 5.42 0.93 -15.27
N TYR A 155 6.48 0.34 -14.73
CA TYR A 155 6.44 -0.98 -14.09
C TYR A 155 5.45 -1.01 -12.92
N PHE A 156 5.57 -0.04 -12.00
CA PHE A 156 4.68 0.08 -10.83
C PHE A 156 3.22 0.16 -11.24
N TRP A 157 2.87 1.05 -12.17
CA TRP A 157 1.51 1.21 -12.65
C TRP A 157 1.01 -0.01 -13.42
N GLY A 158 1.87 -0.65 -14.21
CA GLY A 158 1.54 -1.90 -14.89
C GLY A 158 1.13 -3.00 -13.90
N VAL A 159 1.95 -3.24 -12.88
CA VAL A 159 1.64 -4.21 -11.81
C VAL A 159 0.37 -3.80 -11.05
N THR A 160 0.23 -2.53 -10.71
CA THR A 160 -0.94 -2.03 -9.97
C THR A 160 -2.24 -2.22 -10.74
N ILE A 161 -2.24 -1.92 -12.05
CA ILE A 161 -3.42 -2.11 -12.91
C ILE A 161 -3.78 -3.60 -13.00
N VAL A 162 -2.81 -4.47 -13.19
CA VAL A 162 -3.05 -5.93 -13.21
C VAL A 162 -3.68 -6.39 -11.89
N LEU A 163 -3.15 -5.94 -10.75
CA LEU A 163 -3.70 -6.28 -9.43
C LEU A 163 -5.11 -5.71 -9.23
N LEU A 164 -5.41 -4.50 -9.72
CA LEU A 164 -6.76 -3.92 -9.69
C LEU A 164 -7.75 -4.75 -10.51
N LEU A 165 -7.37 -5.19 -11.69
CA LEU A 165 -8.21 -6.03 -12.55
C LEU A 165 -8.49 -7.39 -11.88
N ILE A 166 -7.45 -8.02 -11.33
CA ILE A 166 -7.59 -9.28 -10.57
C ILE A 166 -8.49 -9.03 -9.35
N GLY A 167 -8.20 -8.00 -8.55
CA GLY A 167 -8.95 -7.69 -7.33
C GLY A 167 -10.43 -7.40 -7.61
N SER A 168 -10.72 -6.60 -8.63
CA SER A 168 -12.10 -6.32 -9.03
C SER A 168 -12.85 -7.57 -9.50
N THR A 169 -12.16 -8.46 -10.21
CA THR A 169 -12.73 -9.72 -10.70
C THR A 169 -13.01 -10.69 -9.56
N VAL A 170 -12.03 -10.88 -8.67
CA VAL A 170 -12.15 -11.74 -7.48
C VAL A 170 -13.28 -11.23 -6.58
N PHE A 171 -13.30 -9.92 -6.32
CA PHE A 171 -14.34 -9.31 -5.50
C PHE A 171 -15.73 -9.53 -6.09
N ARG A 172 -15.93 -9.29 -7.38
CA ARG A 172 -17.24 -9.47 -8.04
C ARG A 172 -17.69 -10.93 -8.01
N ARG A 173 -16.78 -11.88 -8.13
CA ARG A 173 -17.10 -13.32 -8.09
C ARG A 173 -17.44 -13.82 -6.69
N LEU A 174 -16.75 -13.32 -5.66
CA LEU A 174 -16.92 -13.78 -4.29
C LEU A 174 -18.03 -13.03 -3.53
N LYS A 175 -18.35 -11.79 -3.92
CA LYS A 175 -19.38 -10.96 -3.28
C LYS A 175 -20.71 -11.67 -3.04
N PRO A 176 -21.29 -12.46 -3.99
CA PRO A 176 -22.56 -13.16 -3.75
C PRO A 176 -22.51 -14.17 -2.63
N HIS A 177 -21.34 -14.71 -2.31
CA HIS A 177 -21.14 -15.77 -1.30
C HIS A 177 -20.77 -15.21 0.10
N PHE A 178 -20.75 -13.88 0.28
CA PHE A 178 -20.46 -13.28 1.59
C PHE A 178 -21.63 -13.37 2.57
N SER A 179 -22.85 -13.65 2.08
CA SER A 179 -24.07 -13.77 2.88
C SER A 179 -24.37 -15.18 3.36
N ASP A 180 -23.68 -16.17 2.81
CA ASP A 180 -23.81 -17.58 3.19
C ASP A 180 -22.93 -17.86 4.42
#